data_bb60195ce19e7a4f09ef33e18610f7af
#
_entry.id   bb60195ce19e7a4f09ef33e18610f7af
#
_cell.length_a   1.000
_cell.length_b   1.000
_cell.length_c   1.000
_cell.angle_alpha   90.00
_cell.angle_beta   90.00
_cell.angle_gamma   90.00
#
_symmetry.space_group_name_H-M   'P 1'
#
loop_
_entity.id
_entity.type
_entity.pdbx_description
1 polymer ?
#
loop_
_entity_poly.entity_id
_entity_poly.type
_entity_poly.pdbx_seq_one_letter_code
_entity_poly.pdbx_strand_id
1 'polypeptide(L)'
;LATSSAASDVYKRQFLIRSKLLDPTLDENEGWIGADDPRMGPLSPIRKKDLSAEAQESLVEIVRESISIDEAVHLSFFNRAQPITLKMHSYQLLPGIGKSSAQQWVQKRGSVGWHDLQGVTDAIGQDAASLLAERYVQEMDDPMQSPRLIDLVVRAGV
;
A
#
# COMPACT_ATOMS: atom_id res chain seq x y z
N LEU A 1 9.95 -6.54 -5.19
CA LEU A 1 8.54 -6.51 -4.80
C LEU A 1 7.68 -6.70 -6.04
N ALA A 2 6.99 -7.82 -6.12
CA ALA A 2 6.05 -8.06 -7.19
C ALA A 2 4.67 -7.54 -6.80
N THR A 3 4.06 -6.70 -7.63
CA THR A 3 2.66 -6.34 -7.50
C THR A 3 1.82 -7.38 -8.22
N SER A 4 0.93 -8.06 -7.51
CA SER A 4 -0.01 -8.99 -8.13
C SER A 4 -1.30 -8.28 -8.45
N SER A 5 -1.68 -8.23 -9.72
CA SER A 5 -2.99 -7.73 -10.16
C SER A 5 -4.15 -8.69 -9.88
N ALA A 6 -3.88 -9.93 -9.48
CA ALA A 6 -4.89 -10.92 -9.14
C ALA A 6 -5.38 -10.73 -7.70
N ALA A 7 -6.35 -9.85 -7.51
CA ALA A 7 -6.96 -9.52 -6.22
C ALA A 7 -7.80 -10.65 -5.60
N SER A 8 -7.86 -11.84 -6.19
CA SER A 8 -8.77 -12.91 -5.78
C SER A 8 -8.22 -13.87 -4.73
N ASP A 9 -6.92 -13.80 -4.42
CA ASP A 9 -6.31 -14.75 -3.51
C ASP A 9 -5.99 -14.09 -2.16
N VAL A 10 -6.67 -14.51 -1.12
CA VAL A 10 -6.52 -14.00 0.26
C VAL A 10 -5.07 -14.09 0.76
N TYR A 11 -4.31 -15.06 0.28
CA TYR A 11 -2.90 -15.23 0.64
C TYR A 11 -1.98 -14.19 -0.01
N LYS A 12 -2.35 -13.63 -1.15
CA LYS A 12 -1.52 -12.65 -1.88
C LYS A 12 -1.66 -11.23 -1.34
N ARG A 13 -2.65 -10.96 -0.50
CA ARG A 13 -2.95 -9.64 0.03
C ARG A 13 -2.04 -9.18 1.17
N GLN A 14 -1.22 -10.07 1.71
CA GLN A 14 -0.65 -9.82 3.04
C GLN A 14 0.85 -9.64 3.04
N PHE A 15 1.58 -9.94 1.95
CA PHE A 15 2.92 -10.41 2.16
C PHE A 15 3.95 -9.85 1.22
N LEU A 16 5.06 -9.58 1.81
CA LEU A 16 6.32 -9.73 1.13
C LEU A 16 6.43 -11.15 0.62
N ILE A 17 6.78 -11.26 -0.64
CA ILE A 17 6.97 -12.54 -1.31
C ILE A 17 8.40 -12.55 -1.83
N ARG A 18 9.09 -13.65 -1.59
CA ARG A 18 10.40 -13.91 -2.20
C ARG A 18 10.26 -14.92 -3.32
N SER A 19 11.08 -14.75 -4.33
CA SER A 19 11.27 -15.72 -5.38
C SER A 19 12.75 -15.86 -5.70
N LYS A 20 13.13 -17.01 -6.28
CA LYS A 20 14.44 -17.19 -6.87
C LYS A 20 14.37 -16.74 -8.32
N LEU A 21 15.31 -15.91 -8.75
CA LEU A 21 15.47 -15.61 -10.17
C LEU A 21 15.91 -16.86 -10.91
N LEU A 22 15.18 -17.22 -11.95
CA LEU A 22 15.51 -18.34 -12.85
C LEU A 22 16.41 -17.89 -13.98
N ASP A 23 16.33 -16.61 -14.35
CA ASP A 23 17.16 -15.98 -15.38
C ASP A 23 18.11 -14.97 -14.73
N PRO A 24 19.43 -15.24 -14.74
CA PRO A 24 20.42 -14.34 -14.18
C PRO A 24 20.64 -13.07 -15.00
N THR A 25 20.03 -12.95 -16.19
CA THR A 25 20.10 -11.76 -17.03
C THR A 25 19.10 -10.68 -16.62
N LEU A 26 18.24 -10.95 -15.64
CA LEU A 26 17.34 -9.97 -15.05
C LEU A 26 18.20 -8.94 -14.32
N ASP A 27 18.34 -7.76 -14.92
CA ASP A 27 19.10 -6.66 -14.37
C ASP A 27 18.29 -5.92 -13.31
N GLU A 28 18.97 -5.44 -12.27
CA GLU A 28 18.39 -4.55 -11.25
C GLU A 28 17.78 -3.28 -11.87
N ASN A 29 18.18 -2.93 -13.07
CA ASN A 29 17.69 -1.79 -13.84
C ASN A 29 16.36 -2.04 -14.58
N GLU A 30 15.86 -3.28 -14.65
CA GLU A 30 14.60 -3.57 -15.34
C GLU A 30 13.35 -3.01 -14.63
N GLY A 31 13.49 -2.50 -13.42
CA GLY A 31 12.40 -1.90 -12.68
C GLY A 31 11.39 -2.94 -12.14
N TRP A 32 10.11 -2.66 -12.30
CA TRP A 32 9.04 -3.48 -11.75
C TRP A 32 8.65 -4.60 -12.71
N ILE A 33 8.62 -5.83 -12.21
CA ILE A 33 8.17 -7.02 -12.93
C ILE A 33 6.94 -7.64 -12.25
N GLY A 34 6.10 -8.29 -13.03
CA GLY A 34 4.92 -9.00 -12.50
C GLY A 34 5.29 -10.23 -11.67
N ALA A 35 4.47 -10.56 -10.70
CA ALA A 35 4.65 -11.77 -9.90
C ALA A 35 4.50 -13.07 -10.71
N ASP A 36 3.91 -12.98 -11.88
CA ASP A 36 3.69 -14.06 -12.84
C ASP A 36 4.74 -14.08 -13.97
N ASP A 37 5.78 -13.26 -13.88
CA ASP A 37 6.87 -13.24 -14.85
C ASP A 37 7.55 -14.63 -14.90
N PRO A 38 7.69 -15.24 -16.09
CA PRO A 38 8.25 -16.58 -16.23
C PRO A 38 9.72 -16.69 -15.81
N ARG A 39 10.42 -15.57 -15.67
CA ARG A 39 11.81 -15.50 -15.18
C ARG A 39 11.89 -15.65 -13.65
N MET A 40 10.75 -15.62 -12.96
CA MET A 40 10.68 -15.84 -11.52
C MET A 40 10.34 -17.30 -11.22
N GLY A 41 10.99 -17.82 -10.20
CA GLY A 41 10.66 -19.14 -9.65
C GLY A 41 9.42 -19.12 -8.76
N PRO A 42 9.15 -20.22 -8.04
CA PRO A 42 8.03 -20.29 -7.13
C PRO A 42 8.05 -19.17 -6.10
N LEU A 43 6.89 -18.57 -5.87
CA LEU A 43 6.71 -17.51 -4.89
C LEU A 43 6.50 -18.13 -3.51
N SER A 44 7.16 -17.60 -2.50
CA SER A 44 6.95 -17.98 -1.11
C SER A 44 6.85 -16.77 -0.20
N PRO A 45 5.96 -16.79 0.82
CA PRO A 45 5.87 -15.70 1.79
C PRO A 45 7.17 -15.51 2.55
N ILE A 46 7.50 -14.25 2.86
CA ILE A 46 8.59 -13.88 3.74
C ILE A 46 8.10 -12.82 4.73
N ARG A 47 8.54 -12.89 5.97
CA ARG A 47 8.21 -11.88 6.97
C ARG A 47 9.21 -10.72 6.88
N LYS A 48 8.76 -9.51 7.21
CA LYS A 48 9.63 -8.32 7.24
C LYS A 48 10.91 -8.57 8.04
N LYS A 49 10.81 -9.21 9.22
CA LYS A 49 11.95 -9.51 10.08
C LYS A 49 12.99 -10.48 9.46
N ASP A 50 12.61 -11.21 8.43
CA ASP A 50 13.49 -12.15 7.75
C ASP A 50 14.21 -11.50 6.55
N LEU A 51 13.93 -10.21 6.28
CA LEU A 51 14.67 -9.41 5.31
C LEU A 51 16.01 -8.96 5.88
N SER A 52 16.98 -8.67 5.01
CA SER A 52 18.22 -7.99 5.41
C SER A 52 17.90 -6.61 6.00
N ALA A 53 18.82 -6.09 6.84
CA ALA A 53 18.66 -4.76 7.43
C ALA A 53 18.50 -3.67 6.35
N GLU A 54 19.30 -3.72 5.30
CA GLU A 54 19.22 -2.83 4.15
C GLU A 54 17.84 -2.88 3.45
N ALA A 55 17.33 -4.08 3.21
CA ALA A 55 16.01 -4.26 2.62
C ALA A 55 14.88 -3.75 3.52
N GLN A 56 15.01 -3.89 4.83
CA GLN A 56 14.05 -3.34 5.79
C GLN A 56 14.05 -1.80 5.78
N GLU A 57 15.22 -1.18 5.71
CA GLU A 57 15.36 0.28 5.65
C GLU A 57 14.76 0.86 4.36
N SER A 58 14.93 0.18 3.23
CA SER A 58 14.43 0.61 1.93
C SER A 58 12.95 0.30 1.70
N LEU A 59 12.32 -0.48 2.58
CA LEU A 59 11.00 -1.06 2.32
C LEU A 59 9.90 -0.01 2.13
N VAL A 60 9.89 1.04 2.95
CA VAL A 60 8.88 2.11 2.85
C VAL A 60 8.99 2.81 1.50
N GLU A 61 10.20 3.14 1.05
CA GLU A 61 10.42 3.81 -0.23
C GLU A 61 10.01 2.92 -1.42
N ILE A 62 10.36 1.65 -1.37
CA ILE A 62 9.97 0.68 -2.41
C ILE A 62 8.44 0.54 -2.46
N VAL A 63 7.78 0.45 -1.32
CA VAL A 63 6.30 0.39 -1.27
C VAL A 63 5.69 1.69 -1.78
N ARG A 64 6.27 2.83 -1.45
CA ARG A 64 5.84 4.14 -1.96
C ARG A 64 5.92 4.21 -3.50
N GLU A 65 7.01 3.73 -4.09
CA GLU A 65 7.14 3.63 -5.55
C GLU A 65 6.07 2.72 -6.16
N SER A 66 5.79 1.57 -5.53
CA SER A 66 4.76 0.65 -6.01
C SER A 66 3.36 1.27 -6.02
N ILE A 67 3.07 2.15 -5.06
CA ILE A 67 1.82 2.91 -5.01
C ILE A 67 1.68 3.81 -6.23
N SER A 68 2.77 4.42 -6.69
CA SER A 68 2.78 5.29 -7.88
C SER A 68 2.50 4.53 -9.18
N ILE A 69 2.81 3.23 -9.23
CA ILE A 69 2.54 2.38 -10.39
C ILE A 69 1.04 2.08 -10.52
N ASP A 70 0.35 1.91 -9.40
CA ASP A 70 -1.08 1.60 -9.37
C ASP A 70 -1.87 2.67 -8.59
N GLU A 71 -1.60 3.92 -8.94
CA GLU A 71 -2.10 5.10 -8.24
C GLU A 71 -3.62 5.10 -8.07
N ALA A 72 -4.36 4.72 -9.11
CA ALA A 72 -5.81 4.78 -9.11
C ALA A 72 -6.45 3.92 -8.00
N VAL A 73 -5.89 2.74 -7.73
CA VAL A 73 -6.36 1.84 -6.66
C VAL A 73 -6.19 2.52 -5.30
N HIS A 74 -5.04 3.11 -5.06
CA HIS A 74 -4.72 3.76 -3.79
C HIS A 74 -5.47 5.10 -3.61
N LEU A 75 -5.66 5.85 -4.67
CA LEU A 75 -6.50 7.05 -4.69
C LEU A 75 -7.95 6.72 -4.31
N SER A 76 -8.46 5.58 -4.72
CA SER A 76 -9.81 5.12 -4.36
C SER A 76 -10.03 5.05 -2.86
N PHE A 77 -8.99 4.69 -2.09
CA PHE A 77 -9.08 4.73 -0.62
C PHE A 77 -9.39 6.15 -0.13
N PHE A 78 -8.65 7.16 -0.59
CA PHE A 78 -8.88 8.54 -0.16
C PHE A 78 -10.25 9.05 -0.57
N ASN A 79 -10.69 8.76 -1.77
CA ASN A 79 -11.96 9.25 -2.29
C ASN A 79 -13.18 8.53 -1.69
N ARG A 80 -13.05 7.27 -1.29
CA ARG A 80 -14.15 6.44 -0.78
C ARG A 80 -14.06 6.12 0.70
N ALA A 81 -13.07 6.69 1.40
CA ALA A 81 -12.89 6.48 2.83
C ALA A 81 -14.16 6.78 3.64
N GLN A 82 -14.54 5.86 4.50
CA GLN A 82 -15.74 5.91 5.33
C GLN A 82 -15.39 5.66 6.81
N PRO A 83 -16.28 5.99 7.76
CA PRO A 83 -16.12 5.53 9.12
C PRO A 83 -16.09 4.00 9.19
N ILE A 84 -15.12 3.47 9.94
CA ILE A 84 -15.02 2.03 10.24
C ILE A 84 -15.93 1.68 11.40
N THR A 85 -16.01 2.58 12.37
CA THR A 85 -16.90 2.52 13.54
C THR A 85 -17.49 3.90 13.80
N LEU A 86 -18.44 3.99 14.74
CA LEU A 86 -19.01 5.27 15.17
C LEU A 86 -17.95 6.26 15.71
N LYS A 87 -16.79 5.76 16.15
CA LYS A 87 -15.73 6.57 16.76
C LYS A 87 -14.48 6.71 15.89
N MET A 88 -14.37 5.96 14.81
CA MET A 88 -13.13 5.85 14.03
C MET A 88 -13.40 5.93 12.53
N HIS A 89 -12.81 6.93 11.87
CA HIS A 89 -12.79 7.03 10.40
C HIS A 89 -11.58 6.28 9.84
N SER A 90 -11.70 5.72 8.62
CA SER A 90 -10.62 4.96 7.99
C SER A 90 -9.34 5.77 7.77
N TYR A 91 -9.41 7.09 7.62
CA TYR A 91 -8.21 7.93 7.57
C TYR A 91 -7.34 7.84 8.83
N GLN A 92 -7.93 7.51 9.98
CA GLN A 92 -7.19 7.34 11.23
C GLN A 92 -6.32 6.08 11.28
N LEU A 93 -6.40 5.22 10.26
CA LEU A 93 -5.45 4.11 10.08
C LEU A 93 -4.09 4.60 9.62
N LEU A 94 -4.04 5.77 8.99
CA LEU A 94 -2.78 6.36 8.52
C LEU A 94 -1.96 6.89 9.69
N PRO A 95 -0.62 6.75 9.66
CA PRO A 95 0.26 7.14 10.74
C PRO A 95 0.09 8.62 11.13
N GLY A 96 -0.07 8.89 12.42
CA GLY A 96 -0.17 10.24 12.95
C GLY A 96 -1.50 10.96 12.68
N ILE A 97 -2.49 10.30 12.06
CA ILE A 97 -3.76 10.93 11.73
C ILE A 97 -4.78 10.66 12.84
N GLY A 98 -5.14 11.74 13.54
CA GLY A 98 -6.16 11.71 14.59
C GLY A 98 -7.56 12.04 14.06
N LYS A 99 -8.52 12.06 14.97
CA LYS A 99 -9.94 12.35 14.65
C LYS A 99 -10.13 13.72 13.99
N SER A 100 -9.46 14.75 14.51
CA SER A 100 -9.57 16.12 13.96
C SER A 100 -9.08 16.21 12.54
N SER A 101 -7.89 15.65 12.26
CA SER A 101 -7.33 15.61 10.92
C SER A 101 -8.23 14.83 9.96
N ALA A 102 -8.72 13.68 10.39
CA ALA A 102 -9.63 12.88 9.58
C ALA A 102 -10.91 13.65 9.20
N GLN A 103 -11.49 14.40 10.14
CA GLN A 103 -12.67 15.23 9.87
C GLN A 103 -12.37 16.36 8.87
N GLN A 104 -11.22 17.02 9.03
CA GLN A 104 -10.78 18.06 8.07
C GLN A 104 -10.60 17.47 6.67
N TRP A 105 -10.03 16.29 6.55
CA TRP A 105 -9.83 15.63 5.26
C TRP A 105 -11.15 15.25 4.59
N VAL A 106 -12.14 14.79 5.36
CA VAL A 106 -13.49 14.53 4.85
C VAL A 106 -14.10 15.81 4.28
N GLN A 107 -13.94 16.95 4.96
CA GLN A 107 -14.43 18.23 4.48
C GLN A 107 -13.70 18.68 3.21
N LYS A 108 -12.36 18.55 3.17
CA LYS A 108 -11.54 18.90 2.00
C LYS A 108 -11.86 18.03 0.79
N ARG A 109 -12.12 16.75 1.00
CA ARG A 109 -12.54 15.84 -0.06
C ARG A 109 -13.85 16.26 -0.70
N GLY A 110 -14.81 16.71 0.10
CA GLY A 110 -16.15 17.07 -0.34
C GLY A 110 -16.85 15.89 -1.05
N SER A 111 -17.70 16.20 -2.01
CA SER A 111 -18.43 15.23 -2.82
C SER A 111 -17.68 14.81 -4.10
N VAL A 112 -16.75 15.62 -4.55
CA VAL A 112 -16.02 15.41 -5.81
C VAL A 112 -14.81 14.47 -5.62
N GLY A 113 -14.12 14.58 -4.48
CA GLY A 113 -12.87 13.89 -4.21
C GLY A 113 -11.66 14.52 -4.90
N TRP A 114 -10.57 13.77 -4.96
CA TRP A 114 -9.32 14.18 -5.60
C TRP A 114 -9.09 13.43 -6.90
N HIS A 115 -8.34 14.06 -7.80
CA HIS A 115 -8.07 13.55 -9.14
C HIS A 115 -6.88 12.58 -9.17
N ASP A 116 -5.91 12.83 -8.30
CA ASP A 116 -4.67 12.06 -8.17
C ASP A 116 -4.14 12.14 -6.73
N LEU A 117 -3.10 11.38 -6.42
CA LEU A 117 -2.46 11.41 -5.10
C LEU A 117 -1.72 12.73 -4.83
N GLN A 118 -1.27 13.43 -5.87
CA GLN A 118 -0.68 14.74 -5.69
C GLN A 118 -1.72 15.76 -5.18
N GLY A 119 -2.94 15.70 -5.71
CA GLY A 119 -4.04 16.53 -5.23
C GLY A 119 -4.41 16.23 -3.77
N VAL A 120 -4.35 14.96 -3.35
CA VAL A 120 -4.49 14.60 -1.94
C VAL A 120 -3.37 15.23 -1.12
N THR A 121 -2.12 15.05 -1.53
CA THR A 121 -0.92 15.59 -0.86
C THR A 121 -1.02 17.10 -0.66
N ASP A 122 -1.39 17.84 -1.70
CA ASP A 122 -1.55 19.29 -1.65
C ASP A 122 -2.67 19.71 -0.67
N ALA A 123 -3.75 18.95 -0.65
CA ALA A 123 -4.89 19.25 0.23
C ALA A 123 -4.61 18.96 1.70
N ILE A 124 -3.92 17.86 2.01
CA ILE A 124 -3.69 17.44 3.40
C ILE A 124 -2.36 17.96 3.98
N GLY A 125 -1.44 18.44 3.15
CA GLY A 125 -0.14 18.96 3.55
C GLY A 125 0.88 17.89 3.95
N GLN A 126 0.65 16.64 3.58
CA GLN A 126 1.53 15.49 3.82
C GLN A 126 1.56 14.61 2.58
N ASP A 127 2.67 13.93 2.33
CA ASP A 127 2.79 13.00 1.20
C ASP A 127 1.84 11.81 1.37
N ALA A 128 0.77 11.77 0.59
CA ALA A 128 -0.26 10.74 0.65
C ALA A 128 0.30 9.34 0.38
N ALA A 129 1.20 9.19 -0.59
CA ALA A 129 1.82 7.92 -0.92
C ALA A 129 2.71 7.41 0.22
N SER A 130 3.45 8.30 0.89
CA SER A 130 4.27 7.94 2.06
C SER A 130 3.41 7.48 3.23
N LEU A 131 2.32 8.14 3.52
CA LEU A 131 1.39 7.74 4.58
C LEU A 131 0.84 6.33 4.35
N LEU A 132 0.44 6.02 3.11
CA LEU A 132 -0.01 4.68 2.73
C LEU A 132 1.12 3.65 2.87
N ALA A 133 2.31 3.97 2.37
CA ALA A 133 3.47 3.08 2.41
C ALA A 133 3.88 2.73 3.84
N GLU A 134 3.95 3.71 4.72
CA GLU A 134 4.25 3.50 6.13
C GLU A 134 3.22 2.57 6.80
N ARG A 135 1.94 2.78 6.54
CA ARG A 135 0.89 1.92 7.07
C ARG A 135 0.97 0.50 6.52
N TYR A 136 1.21 0.33 5.22
CA TYR A 136 1.37 -1.00 4.63
C TYR A 136 2.57 -1.75 5.23
N VAL A 137 3.69 -1.07 5.44
CA VAL A 137 4.87 -1.67 6.09
C VAL A 137 4.59 -2.05 7.54
N GLN A 138 3.83 -1.26 8.29
CA GLN A 138 3.37 -1.63 9.63
C GLN A 138 2.51 -2.90 9.60
N GLU A 139 1.60 -3.01 8.65
CA GLU A 139 0.75 -4.19 8.49
C GLU A 139 1.52 -5.45 8.05
N MET A 140 2.63 -5.28 7.32
CA MET A 140 3.56 -6.37 6.99
C MET A 140 4.33 -6.86 8.22
N ASP A 141 4.59 -5.98 9.18
CA ASP A 141 5.29 -6.28 10.42
C ASP A 141 4.37 -7.00 11.42
N ASP A 142 3.09 -6.62 11.46
CA ASP A 142 2.07 -7.24 12.29
C ASP A 142 0.89 -7.73 11.44
N PRO A 143 0.94 -8.99 10.97
CA PRO A 143 -0.13 -9.57 10.16
C PRO A 143 -1.48 -9.70 10.88
N MET A 144 -1.48 -9.62 12.20
CA MET A 144 -2.70 -9.71 13.02
C MET A 144 -3.34 -8.35 13.28
N GLN A 145 -2.71 -7.25 12.85
CA GLN A 145 -3.25 -5.91 13.00
C GLN A 145 -4.60 -5.77 12.28
N SER A 146 -5.60 -5.27 13.00
CA SER A 146 -6.95 -5.06 12.47
C SER A 146 -7.51 -3.72 13.00
N PRO A 147 -8.23 -2.97 12.18
CA PRO A 147 -8.52 -3.20 10.77
C PRO A 147 -7.29 -2.97 9.88
N ARG A 148 -7.27 -3.60 8.71
CA ARG A 148 -6.17 -3.50 7.75
C ARG A 148 -6.52 -2.50 6.66
N LEU A 149 -5.60 -1.56 6.42
CA LEU A 149 -5.73 -0.58 5.35
C LEU A 149 -5.79 -1.25 3.97
N ILE A 150 -4.96 -2.26 3.74
CA ILE A 150 -4.91 -2.96 2.45
C ILE A 150 -6.26 -3.57 2.06
N ASP A 151 -7.02 -4.07 3.03
CA ASP A 151 -8.35 -4.64 2.77
C ASP A 151 -9.36 -3.55 2.35
N LEU A 152 -9.23 -2.35 2.90
CA LEU A 152 -10.08 -1.21 2.53
C LEU A 152 -9.72 -0.69 1.14
N VAL A 153 -8.44 -0.64 0.79
CA VAL A 153 -7.97 -0.24 -0.54
C VAL A 153 -8.47 -1.20 -1.61
N VAL A 154 -8.34 -2.50 -1.38
CA VAL A 154 -8.83 -3.52 -2.31
C VAL A 154 -10.34 -3.43 -2.53
N ARG A 155 -11.11 -3.20 -1.47
CA ARG A 155 -12.57 -3.02 -1.58
C ARG A 155 -12.95 -1.74 -2.31
N ALA A 156 -12.21 -0.67 -2.14
CA ALA A 156 -12.46 0.61 -2.80
C ALA A 156 -12.13 0.58 -4.30
N GLY A 157 -11.16 -0.24 -4.70
CA GLY A 157 -10.72 -0.39 -6.09
C GLY A 157 -11.60 -1.30 -6.95
N VAL A 158 -12.53 -2.00 -6.34
CA VAL A 158 -13.55 -2.80 -7.02
C VAL A 158 -14.84 -2.00 -7.15
#